data_64960e9e149639df2df04a5e655943be
#
_entry.id   64960e9e149639df2df04a5e655943be
#
_cell.length_a   1.000
_cell.length_b   1.000
_cell.length_c   1.000
_cell.angle_alpha   90.00
_cell.angle_beta   90.00
_cell.angle_gamma   90.00
#
_symmetry.space_group_name_H-M   'P 1'
#
loop_
_entity.id
_entity.type
_entity.pdbx_description
1 polymer ?
#
loop_
_entity_poly.entity_id
_entity_poly.type
_entity_poly.pdbx_seq_one_letter_code
_entity_poly.pdbx_strand_id
1 'polypeptide(L)'
;MAAHNDLGEQGETAAACYLMRNGYTLLDRNWHSGHLEIDLIADWFGEIVFVEVKTRSNESYEQAALAVTLNKQRHLVAAARAYLAENKLTDFPYRFDIVSVIGQCEPFKIRHYRNAYTERSVKAHRTFGQEPLTY
;
A
#
# COMPACT_ATOMS: atom_id res chain seq x y z
N MET A 1 -9.81 -6.71 -24.11
CA MET A 1 -9.40 -6.12 -22.84
C MET A 1 -10.49 -6.32 -21.79
N ALA A 2 -10.10 -6.74 -20.63
CA ALA A 2 -11.06 -7.01 -19.57
C ALA A 2 -11.48 -5.71 -18.87
N ALA A 3 -12.71 -5.28 -19.11
CA ALA A 3 -13.22 -4.01 -18.58
C ALA A 3 -13.22 -3.98 -17.04
N HIS A 4 -13.39 -5.13 -16.39
CA HIS A 4 -13.44 -5.20 -14.92
C HIS A 4 -12.10 -4.89 -14.23
N ASN A 5 -10.99 -4.88 -14.97
CA ASN A 5 -9.67 -4.54 -14.41
C ASN A 5 -9.28 -3.08 -14.64
N ASP A 6 -10.01 -2.37 -15.49
CA ASP A 6 -9.62 -1.01 -15.88
C ASP A 6 -9.61 -0.03 -14.71
N LEU A 7 -10.59 -0.10 -13.83
CA LEU A 7 -10.68 0.81 -12.69
C LEU A 7 -9.50 0.60 -11.73
N GLY A 8 -9.12 -0.65 -11.47
CA GLY A 8 -7.98 -0.96 -10.63
C GLY A 8 -6.68 -0.42 -11.22
N GLU A 9 -6.47 -0.61 -12.51
CA GLU A 9 -5.27 -0.11 -13.20
C GLU A 9 -5.24 1.43 -13.22
N GLN A 10 -6.37 2.05 -13.49
CA GLN A 10 -6.49 3.49 -13.47
C GLN A 10 -6.20 4.06 -12.06
N GLY A 11 -6.70 3.38 -11.04
CA GLY A 11 -6.47 3.76 -9.65
C GLY A 11 -5.00 3.70 -9.26
N GLU A 12 -4.32 2.62 -9.65
CA GLU A 12 -2.89 2.49 -9.39
C GLU A 12 -2.09 3.56 -10.11
N THR A 13 -2.44 3.86 -11.36
CA THR A 13 -1.79 4.91 -12.12
C THR A 13 -2.01 6.27 -11.46
N ALA A 14 -3.24 6.55 -11.02
CA ALA A 14 -3.57 7.79 -10.34
C ALA A 14 -2.78 7.93 -9.02
N ALA A 15 -2.67 6.84 -8.26
CA ALA A 15 -1.90 6.84 -7.02
C ALA A 15 -0.42 7.08 -7.29
N ALA A 16 0.15 6.45 -8.31
CA ALA A 16 1.55 6.66 -8.69
C ALA A 16 1.80 8.11 -9.08
N CYS A 17 0.93 8.69 -9.90
CA CYS A 17 1.04 10.09 -10.31
C CYS A 17 0.93 11.04 -9.11
N TYR A 18 -0.01 10.76 -8.20
CA TYR A 18 -0.16 11.54 -6.97
C TYR A 18 1.14 11.52 -6.15
N LEU A 19 1.72 10.34 -5.94
CA LEU A 19 2.95 10.22 -5.17
C LEU A 19 4.10 11.01 -5.82
N MET A 20 4.27 10.86 -7.13
CA MET A 20 5.32 11.58 -7.84
C MET A 20 5.15 13.09 -7.76
N ARG A 21 3.92 13.59 -7.86
CA ARG A 21 3.65 15.02 -7.72
C ARG A 21 3.94 15.54 -6.31
N ASN A 22 3.93 14.67 -5.32
CA ASN A 22 4.20 15.03 -3.93
C ASN A 22 5.62 14.73 -3.49
N GLY A 23 6.54 14.56 -4.43
CA GLY A 23 7.95 14.43 -4.14
C GLY A 23 8.44 13.02 -3.88
N TYR A 24 7.60 12.02 -4.11
CA TYR A 24 8.01 10.63 -4.00
C TYR A 24 8.68 10.17 -5.28
N THR A 25 9.75 9.39 -5.16
CA THR A 25 10.38 8.73 -6.30
C THR A 25 9.84 7.32 -6.38
N LEU A 26 9.16 6.98 -7.47
CA LEU A 26 8.61 5.64 -7.64
C LEU A 26 9.74 4.66 -7.95
N LEU A 27 9.88 3.63 -7.11
CA LEU A 27 10.90 2.62 -7.26
C LEU A 27 10.39 1.40 -8.01
N ASP A 28 9.20 0.93 -7.66
CA ASP A 28 8.61 -0.24 -8.30
C ASP A 28 7.10 -0.17 -8.28
N ARG A 29 6.50 -0.90 -9.19
CA ARG A 29 5.07 -0.99 -9.37
C ARG A 29 4.70 -2.45 -9.58
N ASN A 30 3.65 -2.94 -8.85
CA ASN A 30 3.22 -4.33 -8.94
C ASN A 30 4.37 -5.30 -8.71
N TRP A 31 5.12 -5.08 -7.63
CA TRP A 31 6.26 -5.92 -7.31
C TRP A 31 5.79 -7.24 -6.70
N HIS A 32 6.41 -8.33 -7.13
CA HIS A 32 6.07 -9.68 -6.69
C HIS A 32 7.29 -10.44 -6.21
N SER A 33 7.08 -11.29 -5.20
CA SER A 33 8.04 -12.31 -4.80
C SER A 33 7.23 -13.54 -4.39
N GLY A 34 7.22 -14.57 -5.25
CA GLY A 34 6.33 -15.69 -5.08
C GLY A 34 4.87 -15.23 -5.13
N HIS A 35 4.10 -15.53 -4.08
CA HIS A 35 2.71 -15.07 -3.97
C HIS A 35 2.57 -13.73 -3.25
N LEU A 36 3.68 -13.16 -2.81
CA LEU A 36 3.68 -11.85 -2.14
C LEU A 36 3.65 -10.73 -3.17
N GLU A 37 2.89 -9.68 -2.87
CA GLU A 37 2.67 -8.59 -3.82
C GLU A 37 2.60 -7.24 -3.10
N ILE A 38 3.20 -6.22 -3.72
CA ILE A 38 3.12 -4.84 -3.24
C ILE A 38 2.73 -3.95 -4.42
N ASP A 39 1.69 -3.14 -4.25
CA ASP A 39 1.16 -2.32 -5.35
C ASP A 39 2.15 -1.27 -5.84
N LEU A 40 2.67 -0.45 -4.93
CA LEU A 40 3.64 0.59 -5.25
C LEU A 40 4.73 0.63 -4.18
N ILE A 41 5.94 0.90 -4.61
CA ILE A 41 7.07 1.11 -3.70
C ILE A 41 7.74 2.41 -4.10
N ALA A 42 7.95 3.29 -3.13
CA ALA A 42 8.50 4.61 -3.39
C ALA A 42 9.58 4.97 -2.37
N ASP A 43 10.39 5.96 -2.73
CA ASP A 43 11.37 6.58 -1.85
C ASP A 43 10.92 8.02 -1.59
N TRP A 44 10.85 8.38 -0.32
CA TRP A 44 10.54 9.74 0.09
C TRP A 44 11.61 10.23 1.05
N PHE A 45 12.55 10.99 0.51
CA PHE A 45 13.69 11.53 1.28
C PHE A 45 14.46 10.45 2.06
N GLY A 46 14.69 9.30 1.44
CA GLY A 46 15.45 8.21 2.05
C GLY A 46 14.64 7.24 2.87
N GLU A 47 13.34 7.46 3.01
CA GLU A 47 12.44 6.50 3.63
C GLU A 47 11.74 5.67 2.54
N ILE A 48 11.79 4.35 2.67
CA ILE A 48 11.15 3.47 1.70
C ILE A 48 9.68 3.30 2.10
N VAL A 49 8.78 3.58 1.16
CA VAL A 49 7.35 3.59 1.43
C VAL A 49 6.67 2.50 0.64
N PHE A 50 6.07 1.55 1.34
CA PHE A 50 5.31 0.46 0.73
C PHE A 50 3.84 0.85 0.74
N VAL A 51 3.26 0.97 -0.44
CA VAL A 51 1.92 1.54 -0.60
C VAL A 51 0.94 0.50 -1.09
N GLU A 52 -0.17 0.35 -0.38
CA GLU A 52 -1.32 -0.39 -0.85
C GLU A 52 -2.33 0.58 -1.42
N VAL A 53 -2.76 0.33 -2.66
CA VAL A 53 -3.73 1.16 -3.35
C VAL A 53 -5.11 0.53 -3.23
N LYS A 54 -6.07 1.30 -2.72
CA LYS A 54 -7.46 0.88 -2.58
C LYS A 54 -8.32 1.72 -3.51
N THR A 55 -8.81 1.11 -4.59
CA THR A 55 -9.65 1.79 -5.56
C THR A 55 -11.11 1.43 -5.32
N ARG A 56 -11.96 2.45 -5.14
CA ARG A 56 -13.39 2.28 -4.89
C ARG A 56 -14.19 3.25 -5.75
N SER A 57 -15.38 2.82 -6.18
CA SER A 57 -16.21 3.64 -7.06
C SER A 57 -16.83 4.84 -6.36
N ASN A 58 -17.02 4.78 -5.05
CA ASN A 58 -17.54 5.91 -4.28
C ASN A 58 -17.08 5.86 -2.82
N GLU A 59 -17.33 6.95 -2.08
CA GLU A 59 -16.86 7.10 -0.70
C GLU A 59 -17.54 6.15 0.29
N SER A 60 -18.70 5.60 -0.03
CA SER A 60 -19.41 4.69 0.88
C SER A 60 -18.59 3.46 1.22
N TYR A 61 -17.66 3.07 0.36
CA TYR A 61 -16.86 1.87 0.54
C TYR A 61 -15.49 2.13 1.17
N GLU A 62 -15.17 3.39 1.48
CA GLU A 62 -13.83 3.73 1.95
C GLU A 62 -13.49 3.11 3.31
N GLN A 63 -14.44 3.15 4.25
CA GLN A 63 -14.19 2.59 5.57
C GLN A 63 -13.82 1.10 5.50
N ALA A 64 -14.55 0.35 4.70
CA ALA A 64 -14.26 -1.06 4.50
C ALA A 64 -12.89 -1.25 3.81
N ALA A 65 -12.55 -0.36 2.88
CA ALA A 65 -11.28 -0.42 2.16
C ALA A 65 -10.08 -0.18 3.07
N LEU A 66 -10.25 0.61 4.13
CA LEU A 66 -9.17 0.90 5.07
C LEU A 66 -8.95 -0.22 6.07
N ALA A 67 -9.88 -1.15 6.19
CA ALA A 67 -9.71 -2.31 7.06
C ALA A 67 -8.68 -3.24 6.44
N VAL A 68 -7.57 -3.45 7.14
CA VAL A 68 -6.51 -4.34 6.68
C VAL A 68 -6.36 -5.45 7.71
N THR A 69 -6.70 -6.68 7.32
CA THR A 69 -6.64 -7.82 8.24
C THR A 69 -5.21 -8.05 8.71
N LEU A 70 -5.08 -8.64 9.88
CA LEU A 70 -3.77 -8.98 10.44
C LEU A 70 -3.00 -9.89 9.47
N ASN A 71 -3.69 -10.84 8.84
CA ASN A 71 -3.07 -11.74 7.88
C ASN A 71 -2.50 -10.98 6.68
N LYS A 72 -3.25 -10.02 6.14
CA LYS A 72 -2.79 -9.18 5.03
C LYS A 72 -1.58 -8.34 5.46
N GLN A 73 -1.63 -7.78 6.67
CA GLN A 73 -0.49 -7.01 7.20
C GLN A 73 0.77 -7.86 7.29
N ARG A 74 0.64 -9.11 7.75
CA ARG A 74 1.78 -10.04 7.81
C ARG A 74 2.36 -10.31 6.44
N HIS A 75 1.51 -10.49 5.44
CA HIS A 75 1.95 -10.70 4.07
C HIS A 75 2.70 -9.49 3.54
N LEU A 76 2.19 -8.29 3.81
CA LEU A 76 2.84 -7.04 3.37
C LEU A 76 4.18 -6.82 4.06
N VAL A 77 4.26 -7.13 5.36
CA VAL A 77 5.53 -7.04 6.10
C VAL A 77 6.55 -8.02 5.53
N ALA A 78 6.13 -9.25 5.24
CA ALA A 78 7.03 -10.25 4.64
C ALA A 78 7.51 -9.82 3.26
N ALA A 79 6.60 -9.29 2.44
CA ALA A 79 6.94 -8.79 1.11
C ALA A 79 7.92 -7.62 1.20
N ALA A 80 7.69 -6.69 2.12
CA ALA A 80 8.57 -5.53 2.31
C ALA A 80 9.98 -5.97 2.71
N ARG A 81 10.09 -6.93 3.62
CA ARG A 81 11.39 -7.45 4.03
C ARG A 81 12.13 -8.09 2.87
N ALA A 82 11.42 -8.85 2.04
CA ALA A 82 12.02 -9.47 0.85
C ALA A 82 12.53 -8.40 -0.11
N TYR A 83 11.72 -7.36 -0.35
CA TYR A 83 12.12 -6.27 -1.22
C TYR A 83 13.38 -5.55 -0.71
N LEU A 84 13.38 -5.21 0.56
CA LEU A 84 14.52 -4.50 1.17
C LEU A 84 15.80 -5.33 1.08
N ALA A 85 15.70 -6.63 1.34
CA ALA A 85 16.86 -7.53 1.25
C ALA A 85 17.37 -7.66 -0.18
N GLU A 86 16.45 -7.87 -1.13
CA GLU A 86 16.82 -8.01 -2.54
C GLU A 86 17.52 -6.78 -3.11
N ASN A 87 17.10 -5.61 -2.67
CA ASN A 87 17.58 -4.33 -3.20
C ASN A 87 18.64 -3.68 -2.31
N LYS A 88 19.12 -4.39 -1.29
CA LYS A 88 20.17 -3.91 -0.38
C LYS A 88 19.78 -2.61 0.31
N LEU A 89 18.54 -2.53 0.75
CA LEU A 89 17.96 -1.35 1.39
C LEU A 89 17.63 -1.59 2.88
N THR A 90 18.18 -2.64 3.48
CA THR A 90 17.86 -3.02 4.86
C THR A 90 18.25 -1.97 5.90
N ASP A 91 19.16 -1.05 5.55
CA ASP A 91 19.59 0.01 6.46
C ASP A 91 18.72 1.27 6.37
N PHE A 92 17.78 1.31 5.44
CA PHE A 92 16.90 2.46 5.27
C PHE A 92 15.65 2.33 6.13
N PRO A 93 15.15 3.45 6.67
CA PRO A 93 13.85 3.42 7.34
C PRO A 93 12.75 3.12 6.33
N TYR A 94 11.65 2.54 6.78
CA TYR A 94 10.54 2.22 5.90
C TYR A 94 9.21 2.33 6.65
N ARG A 95 8.14 2.48 5.87
CA ARG A 95 6.79 2.56 6.43
C ARG A 95 5.77 1.99 5.45
N PHE A 96 4.57 1.75 5.96
CA PHE A 96 3.45 1.20 5.19
C PHE A 96 2.33 2.22 5.09
N ASP A 97 1.98 2.59 3.88
CA ASP A 97 0.94 3.57 3.60
C ASP A 97 -0.22 2.94 2.84
N ILE A 98 -1.39 3.57 2.94
CA ILE A 98 -2.55 3.24 2.12
C ILE A 98 -2.91 4.48 1.33
N VAL A 99 -3.13 4.33 0.03
CA VAL A 99 -3.65 5.40 -0.83
C VAL A 99 -5.03 4.95 -1.33
N SER A 100 -6.06 5.68 -0.94
CA SER A 100 -7.42 5.46 -1.41
C SER A 100 -7.66 6.30 -2.66
N VAL A 101 -8.14 5.63 -3.72
CA VAL A 101 -8.48 6.29 -4.99
C VAL A 101 -9.97 6.10 -5.20
N ILE A 102 -10.73 7.20 -5.17
CA ILE A 102 -12.19 7.16 -5.12
C ILE A 102 -12.78 7.81 -6.36
N GLY A 103 -13.64 7.08 -7.05
CA GLY A 103 -14.32 7.55 -8.25
C GLY A 103 -14.45 6.46 -9.29
N GLN A 104 -15.19 6.76 -10.36
CA GLN A 104 -15.41 5.81 -11.45
C GLN A 104 -14.50 6.09 -12.64
N CYS A 105 -13.97 7.30 -12.71
CA CYS A 105 -13.04 7.74 -13.74
C CYS A 105 -12.33 9.00 -13.26
N GLU A 106 -11.34 9.44 -13.99
CA GLU A 106 -10.64 10.69 -13.67
C GLU A 106 -11.54 11.90 -13.81
N PRO A 107 -11.37 12.92 -12.94
CA PRO A 107 -10.39 12.98 -11.86
C PRO A 107 -10.83 12.18 -10.64
N PHE A 108 -9.93 11.40 -10.06
CA PHE A 108 -10.20 10.66 -8.85
C PHE A 108 -9.96 11.51 -7.62
N LYS A 109 -10.72 11.23 -6.57
CA LYS A 109 -10.44 11.77 -5.24
C LYS A 109 -9.41 10.87 -4.58
N ILE A 110 -8.32 11.44 -4.07
CA ILE A 110 -7.25 10.67 -3.46
C ILE A 110 -7.11 11.04 -1.99
N ARG A 111 -7.01 10.02 -1.13
CA ARG A 111 -6.67 10.18 0.27
C ARG A 111 -5.47 9.32 0.60
N HIS A 112 -4.51 9.90 1.28
CA HIS A 112 -3.26 9.23 1.60
C HIS A 112 -3.16 9.04 3.11
N TYR A 113 -3.09 7.79 3.54
CA TYR A 113 -2.96 7.42 4.96
C TYR A 113 -1.55 6.95 5.21
N ARG A 114 -0.73 7.84 5.76
CA ARG A 114 0.67 7.53 6.03
C ARG A 114 0.77 6.66 7.27
N ASN A 115 1.72 5.73 7.24
CA ASN A 115 2.03 4.90 8.39
C ASN A 115 0.80 4.19 8.95
N ALA A 116 0.04 3.58 8.05
CA ALA A 116 -1.25 2.97 8.37
C ALA A 116 -1.13 1.80 9.35
N TYR A 117 -0.02 1.09 9.33
CA TYR A 117 0.31 0.04 10.28
C TYR A 117 1.82 -0.14 10.30
N THR A 118 2.34 -0.88 11.28
CA THR A 118 3.78 -1.09 11.41
C THR A 118 4.07 -2.56 11.66
N GLU A 119 5.31 -2.97 11.40
CA GLU A 119 5.76 -4.30 11.76
C GLU A 119 5.58 -4.58 13.24
N ARG A 120 5.80 -3.55 14.07
CA ARG A 120 5.64 -3.65 15.51
C ARG A 120 4.20 -3.94 15.91
N SER A 121 3.22 -3.29 15.29
CA SER A 121 1.81 -3.52 15.58
C SER A 121 1.39 -4.93 15.18
N VAL A 122 1.92 -5.45 14.09
CA VAL A 122 1.68 -6.83 13.65
C VAL A 122 2.21 -7.82 14.68
N LYS A 123 3.41 -7.61 15.18
CA LYS A 123 4.01 -8.47 16.20
C LYS A 123 3.24 -8.43 17.52
N ALA A 124 2.81 -7.25 17.94
CA ALA A 124 2.02 -7.08 19.15
C ALA A 124 0.71 -7.87 19.08
N HIS A 125 0.03 -7.80 17.92
CA HIS A 125 -1.21 -8.57 17.71
C HIS A 125 -0.96 -10.08 17.80
N ARG A 126 0.13 -10.55 17.21
CA ARG A 126 0.49 -11.97 17.32
C ARG A 126 0.66 -12.40 18.75
N THR A 127 1.30 -11.57 19.56
CA THR A 127 1.59 -11.88 20.95
C THR A 127 0.32 -11.99 21.78
N PHE A 128 -0.64 -11.09 21.56
CA PHE A 128 -1.85 -11.02 22.39
C PHE A 128 -3.07 -11.69 21.76
N GLY A 129 -2.96 -12.19 20.53
CA GLY A 129 -4.08 -12.85 19.87
C GLY A 129 -5.27 -11.93 19.62
N GLN A 130 -5.03 -10.68 19.38
CA GLN A 130 -6.07 -9.67 19.20
C GLN A 130 -6.74 -9.76 17.83
N GLU A 131 -7.89 -9.09 17.72
CA GLU A 131 -8.57 -8.94 16.43
C GLU A 131 -7.73 -8.14 15.46
N PRO A 132 -7.95 -8.31 14.13
CA PRO A 132 -7.23 -7.53 13.14
C PRO A 132 -7.43 -6.03 13.32
N LEU A 133 -6.38 -5.27 13.02
CA LEU A 133 -6.43 -3.81 13.10
C LEU A 133 -7.29 -3.24 11.97
N THR A 134 -7.95 -2.14 12.27
CA THR A 134 -8.75 -1.39 11.31
C THR A 134 -8.29 0.06 11.32
N TYR A 135 -8.12 0.63 10.13
CA TYR A 135 -7.65 2.01 9.98
C TYR A 135 -8.68 2.90 9.31
#